data_e9fe0a8cf76d7e32d75ff1dd08ec2223
#
_entry.id   e9fe0a8cf76d7e32d75ff1dd08ec2223
#
_cell.length_a   1.000
_cell.length_b   1.000
_cell.length_c   1.000
_cell.angle_alpha   90.00
_cell.angle_beta   90.00
_cell.angle_gamma   90.00
#
_symmetry.space_group_name_H-M   'P 1'
#
loop_
_entity.id
_entity.type
_entity.pdbx_description
1 polymer ?
#
loop_
_entity_poly.entity_id
_entity_poly.type
_entity_poly.pdbx_seq_one_letter_code
_entity_poly.pdbx_strand_id
1 'polypeptide(L)'
;MAQTVPGSDDAAVAATGVDGEVAVASTVAEERVSVASQWQLMWWRFRKHKLAMVGAIVVILFYVAVVFADFLAYADPEVSDAQRGLIAPQAIVWFDPDTGSFFPHVPGLVGKRDPLTFKRVYAVDPSVKVPVQFFAEGFEYKMFGFIPMNRHLIGVEGGNAEESIFLLGTDIQGRDMWSRLMYATRISLTIGLVSVAVSLVLGVVLGGLSGYFGGWTDTVVQRVIEILRSIPTIPLWMGLAAAVPQDWSVLQVYFVITIIISLIGWTELARVVRGRFLSLREEDFVMAAELSGCNQARIIFIHMVPLFLSHIIAATTLALPAMIISETSLSFLGLGMRPPAISWGVLLQQAQNVQTVAISPWLLLPAVPVIIVILAFNFLGDGLRDAADPYN
;
A
#
# COMPACT_ATOMS: atom_id res chain seq x y z
N MET A 1 31.46 -57.94 65.53
CA MET A 1 30.78 -56.70 66.04
C MET A 1 30.23 -55.96 64.83
N ALA A 2 28.93 -56.13 64.61
CA ALA A 2 28.20 -55.48 63.50
C ALA A 2 27.59 -54.19 64.04
N GLN A 3 27.77 -53.11 63.32
CA GLN A 3 26.99 -51.87 63.51
C GLN A 3 26.07 -51.66 62.32
N THR A 4 24.81 -51.74 62.58
CA THR A 4 23.70 -51.45 61.75
C THR A 4 23.54 -49.88 61.60
N VAL A 5 23.39 -49.39 60.39
CA VAL A 5 22.99 -48.01 60.10
C VAL A 5 21.52 -48.06 59.69
N PRO A 6 20.61 -47.19 60.24
CA PRO A 6 19.21 -47.15 59.88
C PRO A 6 18.96 -46.36 58.60
N GLY A 7 17.91 -46.80 57.93
CA GLY A 7 17.49 -46.30 56.64
C GLY A 7 17.04 -44.81 56.57
N SER A 8 17.16 -44.27 55.40
CA SER A 8 16.58 -42.97 54.96
C SER A 8 15.76 -43.23 53.70
N ASP A 9 14.57 -43.79 53.89
CA ASP A 9 13.49 -43.79 52.93
C ASP A 9 12.45 -42.78 53.43
N ASP A 10 12.57 -41.51 53.02
CA ASP A 10 11.47 -40.55 53.11
C ASP A 10 11.85 -39.14 52.54
N ALA A 11 12.50 -39.09 51.38
CA ALA A 11 12.77 -37.81 50.73
C ALA A 11 12.71 -37.85 49.18
N ALA A 12 11.87 -38.72 48.61
CA ALA A 12 11.84 -38.87 47.13
C ALA A 12 10.43 -38.81 46.52
N VAL A 13 9.48 -38.05 47.10
CA VAL A 13 8.10 -37.94 46.51
C VAL A 13 7.62 -36.51 46.28
N ALA A 14 8.50 -35.51 46.30
CA ALA A 14 8.04 -34.11 46.10
C ALA A 14 8.67 -33.33 44.94
N ALA A 15 9.32 -34.02 43.96
CA ALA A 15 9.99 -33.32 42.83
C ALA A 15 9.50 -33.68 41.41
N THR A 16 8.39 -34.42 41.26
CA THR A 16 7.94 -34.89 39.93
C THR A 16 6.80 -34.13 39.30
N GLY A 17 6.32 -33.03 39.89
CA GLY A 17 5.16 -32.30 39.36
C GLY A 17 5.48 -31.21 38.31
N VAL A 18 6.58 -30.51 38.47
CA VAL A 18 6.85 -29.30 37.63
C VAL A 18 7.72 -29.65 36.40
N ASP A 19 8.72 -30.52 36.57
CA ASP A 19 9.62 -30.88 35.48
C ASP A 19 8.96 -31.83 34.45
N GLY A 20 8.01 -32.65 34.88
CA GLY A 20 7.23 -33.51 33.99
C GLY A 20 6.26 -32.75 33.09
N GLU A 21 5.61 -31.71 33.62
CA GLU A 21 4.67 -30.88 32.86
C GLU A 21 5.40 -29.98 31.83
N VAL A 22 6.56 -29.44 32.17
CA VAL A 22 7.43 -28.67 31.29
C VAL A 22 8.00 -29.55 30.17
N ALA A 23 8.42 -30.76 30.48
CA ALA A 23 8.96 -31.72 29.51
C ALA A 23 7.88 -32.21 28.52
N VAL A 24 6.66 -32.49 29.00
CA VAL A 24 5.52 -32.85 28.12
C VAL A 24 5.07 -31.70 27.27
N ALA A 25 5.04 -30.45 27.78
CA ALA A 25 4.70 -29.27 27.02
C ALA A 25 5.76 -28.95 25.94
N SER A 26 7.04 -29.18 26.21
CA SER A 26 8.11 -29.02 25.23
C SER A 26 8.03 -30.04 24.09
N THR A 27 7.76 -31.31 24.41
CA THR A 27 7.62 -32.39 23.41
C THR A 27 6.40 -32.18 22.51
N VAL A 28 5.26 -31.74 23.06
CA VAL A 28 4.06 -31.42 22.27
C VAL A 28 4.26 -30.17 21.38
N ALA A 29 5.05 -29.19 21.84
CA ALA A 29 5.42 -28.05 21.03
C ALA A 29 6.38 -28.43 19.88
N GLU A 30 7.36 -29.28 20.16
CA GLU A 30 8.30 -29.80 19.15
C GLU A 30 7.61 -30.71 18.13
N GLU A 31 6.66 -31.55 18.54
CA GLU A 31 5.83 -32.36 17.64
C GLU A 31 4.95 -31.47 16.73
N ARG A 32 4.38 -30.39 17.25
CA ARG A 32 3.61 -29.45 16.44
C ARG A 32 4.47 -28.74 15.40
N VAL A 33 5.71 -28.42 15.72
CA VAL A 33 6.64 -27.77 14.78
C VAL A 33 7.10 -28.75 13.71
N SER A 34 7.34 -30.03 14.06
CA SER A 34 7.80 -31.06 13.10
C SER A 34 6.75 -31.46 12.06
N VAL A 35 5.45 -31.31 12.37
CA VAL A 35 4.33 -31.65 11.48
C VAL A 35 3.78 -30.40 10.77
N ALA A 36 4.21 -29.17 11.16
CA ALA A 36 3.68 -27.94 10.61
C ALA A 36 4.11 -27.71 9.15
N SER A 37 3.17 -27.29 8.30
CA SER A 37 3.50 -26.86 6.95
C SER A 37 4.38 -25.61 6.97
N GLN A 38 5.20 -25.39 5.91
CA GLN A 38 6.04 -24.21 5.77
C GLN A 38 5.24 -22.90 5.95
N TRP A 39 4.01 -22.82 5.45
CA TRP A 39 3.13 -21.67 5.60
C TRP A 39 2.69 -21.43 7.04
N GLN A 40 2.45 -22.51 7.83
CA GLN A 40 2.11 -22.39 9.25
C GLN A 40 3.29 -21.86 10.07
N LEU A 41 4.50 -22.34 9.78
CA LEU A 41 5.72 -21.84 10.42
C LEU A 41 5.96 -20.38 10.12
N MET A 42 5.83 -19.97 8.84
CA MET A 42 5.92 -18.56 8.44
C MET A 42 4.88 -17.70 9.17
N TRP A 43 3.62 -18.16 9.23
CA TRP A 43 2.56 -17.43 9.91
C TRP A 43 2.82 -17.25 11.40
N TRP A 44 3.31 -18.29 12.08
CA TRP A 44 3.64 -18.20 13.50
C TRP A 44 4.81 -17.26 13.78
N ARG A 45 5.84 -17.25 12.93
CA ARG A 45 6.97 -16.30 13.00
C ARG A 45 6.50 -14.88 12.72
N PHE A 46 5.73 -14.69 11.65
CA PHE A 46 5.20 -13.39 11.27
C PHE A 46 4.37 -12.74 12.40
N ARG A 47 3.50 -13.51 13.06
CA ARG A 47 2.69 -13.00 14.18
C ARG A 47 3.51 -12.57 15.39
N LYS A 48 4.74 -13.03 15.56
CA LYS A 48 5.64 -12.59 16.64
C LYS A 48 6.23 -11.21 16.35
N HIS A 49 6.30 -10.79 15.07
CA HIS A 49 6.85 -9.51 14.65
C HIS A 49 5.80 -8.40 14.76
N LYS A 50 5.77 -7.70 15.90
CA LYS A 50 4.71 -6.71 16.22
C LYS A 50 4.61 -5.59 15.19
N LEU A 51 5.73 -5.04 14.71
CA LEU A 51 5.74 -3.96 13.70
C LEU A 51 5.17 -4.44 12.36
N ALA A 52 5.47 -5.66 11.94
CA ALA A 52 4.91 -6.24 10.73
C ALA A 52 3.39 -6.44 10.83
N MET A 53 2.89 -6.85 12.01
CA MET A 53 1.45 -6.96 12.27
C MET A 53 0.75 -5.59 12.18
N VAL A 54 1.36 -4.54 12.76
CA VAL A 54 0.84 -3.17 12.64
C VAL A 54 0.86 -2.73 11.16
N GLY A 55 1.97 -2.96 10.45
CA GLY A 55 2.07 -2.69 9.02
C GLY A 55 0.99 -3.41 8.20
N ALA A 56 0.75 -4.70 8.48
CA ALA A 56 -0.30 -5.48 7.83
C ALA A 56 -1.71 -4.88 8.05
N ILE A 57 -2.02 -4.51 9.30
CA ILE A 57 -3.31 -3.89 9.63
C ILE A 57 -3.48 -2.56 8.88
N VAL A 58 -2.45 -1.71 8.88
CA VAL A 58 -2.48 -0.41 8.17
C VAL A 58 -2.68 -0.63 6.67
N VAL A 59 -1.94 -1.55 6.05
CA VAL A 59 -2.09 -1.88 4.63
C VAL A 59 -3.51 -2.38 4.33
N ILE A 60 -4.07 -3.26 5.15
CA ILE A 60 -5.45 -3.74 5.00
C ILE A 60 -6.44 -2.58 5.08
N LEU A 61 -6.28 -1.66 6.04
CA LEU A 61 -7.16 -0.48 6.17
C LEU A 61 -7.09 0.41 4.93
N PHE A 62 -5.90 0.61 4.35
CA PHE A 62 -5.78 1.36 3.09
C PHE A 62 -6.46 0.67 1.92
N TYR A 63 -6.35 -0.66 1.78
CA TYR A 63 -7.06 -1.38 0.72
C TYR A 63 -8.58 -1.43 0.96
N VAL A 64 -9.04 -1.46 2.21
CA VAL A 64 -10.45 -1.24 2.53
C VAL A 64 -10.88 0.17 2.09
N ALA A 65 -10.08 1.21 2.36
CA ALA A 65 -10.37 2.56 1.88
C ALA A 65 -10.38 2.64 0.33
N VAL A 66 -9.51 1.91 -0.37
CA VAL A 66 -9.52 1.81 -1.85
C VAL A 66 -10.83 1.23 -2.36
N VAL A 67 -11.31 0.14 -1.74
CA VAL A 67 -12.55 -0.53 -2.13
C VAL A 67 -13.77 0.35 -1.88
N PHE A 68 -13.79 1.06 -0.75
CA PHE A 68 -14.91 1.91 -0.33
C PHE A 68 -14.67 3.40 -0.60
N ALA A 69 -13.76 3.77 -1.52
CA ALA A 69 -13.39 5.17 -1.75
C ALA A 69 -14.59 6.04 -2.15
N ASP A 70 -15.52 5.52 -2.98
CA ASP A 70 -16.73 6.24 -3.39
C ASP A 70 -17.68 6.49 -2.19
N PHE A 71 -17.78 5.53 -1.28
CA PHE A 71 -18.60 5.64 -0.06
C PHE A 71 -17.98 6.59 0.97
N LEU A 72 -16.64 6.62 1.05
CA LEU A 72 -15.89 7.48 1.99
C LEU A 72 -15.78 8.93 1.48
N ALA A 73 -15.87 9.15 0.19
CA ALA A 73 -15.92 10.47 -0.42
C ALA A 73 -17.34 11.03 -0.23
N TYR A 74 -17.49 12.20 0.36
CA TYR A 74 -18.78 12.84 0.59
C TYR A 74 -19.12 13.93 -0.44
N ALA A 75 -18.16 14.36 -1.25
CA ALA A 75 -18.33 15.31 -2.34
C ALA A 75 -17.80 14.73 -3.64
N ASP A 76 -18.39 15.10 -4.77
CA ASP A 76 -17.88 14.73 -6.09
C ASP A 76 -16.46 15.28 -6.27
N PRO A 77 -15.45 14.43 -6.49
CA PRO A 77 -14.04 14.84 -6.55
C PRO A 77 -13.68 15.68 -7.79
N GLU A 78 -14.56 15.74 -8.80
CA GLU A 78 -14.36 16.47 -10.05
C GLU A 78 -15.01 17.84 -10.05
N VAL A 79 -16.06 18.03 -9.24
CA VAL A 79 -16.78 19.31 -9.15
C VAL A 79 -15.87 20.39 -8.59
N SER A 80 -15.67 21.45 -9.37
CA SER A 80 -14.84 22.59 -9.01
C SER A 80 -15.68 23.85 -8.82
N ASP A 81 -15.36 24.64 -7.79
CA ASP A 81 -15.93 25.96 -7.57
C ASP A 81 -14.80 26.96 -7.27
N ALA A 82 -14.44 27.74 -8.28
CA ALA A 82 -13.35 28.71 -8.16
C ALA A 82 -13.57 29.78 -7.06
N GLN A 83 -14.81 29.96 -6.60
CA GLN A 83 -15.10 30.87 -5.48
C GLN A 83 -14.73 30.28 -4.13
N ARG A 84 -14.61 28.93 -4.05
CA ARG A 84 -14.27 28.15 -2.85
C ARG A 84 -12.82 27.66 -2.85
N GLY A 85 -11.96 28.28 -3.67
CA GLY A 85 -10.55 27.91 -3.70
C GLY A 85 -9.84 28.21 -2.38
N LEU A 86 -9.03 27.24 -1.90
CA LEU A 86 -8.19 27.38 -0.71
C LEU A 86 -8.96 27.65 0.60
N ILE A 87 -10.13 27.05 0.78
CA ILE A 87 -10.81 27.04 2.08
C ILE A 87 -10.03 26.16 3.05
N ALA A 88 -9.81 26.65 4.27
CA ALA A 88 -9.12 25.93 5.32
C ALA A 88 -9.90 24.70 5.79
N PRO A 89 -9.21 23.65 6.31
CA PRO A 89 -9.85 22.48 6.89
C PRO A 89 -10.84 22.83 8.00
N GLN A 90 -12.00 22.17 8.01
CA GLN A 90 -13.01 22.25 9.05
C GLN A 90 -12.91 21.03 9.96
N ALA A 91 -12.81 21.24 11.27
CA ALA A 91 -12.85 20.16 12.25
C ALA A 91 -14.29 19.81 12.62
N ILE A 92 -14.58 18.50 12.73
CA ILE A 92 -15.87 18.06 13.30
C ILE A 92 -15.88 18.30 14.80
N VAL A 93 -16.86 19.06 15.27
CA VAL A 93 -17.14 19.26 16.68
C VAL A 93 -18.23 18.26 17.09
N TRP A 94 -17.89 17.32 17.98
CA TRP A 94 -18.78 16.21 18.35
C TRP A 94 -19.83 16.60 19.38
N PHE A 95 -19.49 17.53 20.26
CA PHE A 95 -20.37 18.00 21.34
C PHE A 95 -20.58 19.48 21.17
N ASP A 96 -21.83 19.91 21.25
CA ASP A 96 -22.16 21.34 21.24
C ASP A 96 -21.61 22.00 22.51
N PRO A 97 -20.72 23.01 22.39
CA PRO A 97 -20.14 23.68 23.55
C PRO A 97 -21.17 24.44 24.38
N ASP A 98 -22.32 24.83 23.80
CA ASP A 98 -23.35 25.61 24.50
C ASP A 98 -24.32 24.73 25.31
N THR A 99 -24.64 23.53 24.77
CA THR A 99 -25.64 22.62 25.39
C THR A 99 -25.00 21.38 26.03
N GLY A 100 -23.74 21.07 25.70
CA GLY A 100 -23.05 19.84 26.13
C GLY A 100 -23.63 18.56 25.52
N SER A 101 -24.60 18.66 24.59
CA SER A 101 -25.25 17.54 23.95
C SER A 101 -24.37 16.97 22.78
N PHE A 102 -24.54 15.69 22.49
CA PHE A 102 -23.91 15.07 21.31
C PHE A 102 -24.59 15.59 20.04
N PHE A 103 -23.90 16.50 19.36
CA PHE A 103 -24.37 17.13 18.12
C PHE A 103 -23.17 17.31 17.17
N PRO A 104 -22.85 16.30 16.35
CA PRO A 104 -21.75 16.39 15.43
C PRO A 104 -22.04 17.46 14.36
N HIS A 105 -21.20 18.49 14.32
CA HIS A 105 -21.34 19.58 13.37
C HIS A 105 -19.97 20.09 12.93
N VAL A 106 -19.93 20.79 11.80
CA VAL A 106 -18.78 21.58 11.36
C VAL A 106 -19.12 23.07 11.40
N PRO A 107 -18.13 23.94 11.63
CA PRO A 107 -18.32 25.38 11.47
C PRO A 107 -18.73 25.69 10.04
N GLY A 108 -19.74 26.53 9.84
CA GLY A 108 -20.20 26.90 8.51
C GLY A 108 -19.24 27.84 7.78
N LEU A 109 -19.57 28.16 6.55
CA LEU A 109 -18.79 29.05 5.69
C LEU A 109 -19.55 30.37 5.52
N VAL A 110 -18.87 31.48 5.76
CA VAL A 110 -19.42 32.82 5.46
C VAL A 110 -18.65 33.43 4.30
N GLY A 111 -19.38 33.69 3.22
CA GLY A 111 -18.83 34.34 2.04
C GLY A 111 -18.83 35.86 2.18
N LYS A 112 -17.64 36.46 2.31
CA LYS A 112 -17.45 37.91 2.31
C LYS A 112 -16.86 38.37 0.97
N ARG A 113 -17.32 39.50 0.45
CA ARG A 113 -16.75 40.10 -0.77
C ARG A 113 -15.48 40.86 -0.39
N ASP A 114 -14.36 40.48 -0.98
CA ASP A 114 -13.11 41.20 -0.82
C ASP A 114 -13.24 42.61 -1.46
N PRO A 115 -13.02 43.68 -0.71
CA PRO A 115 -13.21 45.04 -1.21
C PRO A 115 -12.21 45.46 -2.31
N LEU A 116 -11.05 44.77 -2.40
CA LEU A 116 -10.02 45.08 -3.39
C LEU A 116 -10.17 44.28 -4.67
N THR A 117 -10.44 42.97 -4.55
CA THR A 117 -10.52 42.06 -5.70
C THR A 117 -11.95 41.83 -6.18
N PHE A 118 -12.95 42.27 -5.40
CA PHE A 118 -14.39 41.99 -5.59
C PHE A 118 -14.73 40.49 -5.67
N LYS A 119 -13.80 39.61 -5.39
CA LYS A 119 -14.05 38.17 -5.32
C LYS A 119 -14.76 37.81 -4.00
N ARG A 120 -15.62 36.82 -4.08
CA ARG A 120 -16.22 36.23 -2.87
C ARG A 120 -15.18 35.30 -2.22
N VAL A 121 -14.77 35.62 -1.01
CA VAL A 121 -13.85 34.80 -0.21
C VAL A 121 -14.64 34.17 0.92
N TYR A 122 -14.54 32.86 1.05
CA TYR A 122 -15.20 32.13 2.12
C TYR A 122 -14.24 31.97 3.30
N ALA A 123 -14.73 32.29 4.49
CA ALA A 123 -14.05 32.06 5.76
C ALA A 123 -14.90 31.13 6.62
N VAL A 124 -14.23 30.31 7.41
CA VAL A 124 -14.89 29.42 8.40
C VAL A 124 -15.45 30.30 9.52
N ASP A 125 -16.74 30.18 9.82
CA ASP A 125 -17.41 30.91 10.88
C ASP A 125 -17.92 29.92 11.94
N PRO A 126 -17.34 29.94 13.16
CA PRO A 126 -17.76 29.03 14.24
C PRO A 126 -19.19 29.30 14.76
N SER A 127 -19.78 30.46 14.46
CA SER A 127 -21.14 30.78 14.88
C SER A 127 -22.23 30.04 14.09
N VAL A 128 -21.88 29.57 12.87
CA VAL A 128 -22.77 28.80 12.02
C VAL A 128 -22.47 27.31 12.22
N LYS A 129 -23.43 26.58 12.78
CA LYS A 129 -23.28 25.13 13.06
C LYS A 129 -23.98 24.34 11.96
N VAL A 130 -23.21 23.63 11.15
CA VAL A 130 -23.72 22.77 10.06
C VAL A 130 -23.70 21.32 10.54
N PRO A 131 -24.90 20.68 10.74
CA PRO A 131 -24.97 19.32 11.26
C PRO A 131 -24.36 18.31 10.29
N VAL A 132 -23.51 17.43 10.81
CA VAL A 132 -22.96 16.30 10.06
C VAL A 132 -23.86 15.08 10.24
N GLN A 133 -24.32 14.51 9.15
CA GLN A 133 -25.14 13.30 9.14
C GLN A 133 -24.32 12.11 8.70
N PHE A 134 -24.57 10.96 9.33
CA PHE A 134 -24.05 9.67 8.89
C PHE A 134 -24.99 9.06 7.86
N PHE A 135 -24.40 8.39 6.86
CA PHE A 135 -25.11 7.79 5.72
C PHE A 135 -25.94 8.82 4.94
N ALA A 136 -25.41 10.05 4.82
CA ALA A 136 -26.06 11.14 4.10
C ALA A 136 -26.20 10.86 2.61
N GLU A 137 -27.24 11.42 2.00
CA GLU A 137 -27.41 11.41 0.55
C GLU A 137 -26.47 12.44 -0.09
N GLY A 138 -25.83 12.04 -1.20
CA GLY A 138 -24.89 12.88 -1.95
C GLY A 138 -24.89 12.58 -3.44
N PHE A 139 -23.76 12.69 -4.10
CA PHE A 139 -23.66 12.43 -5.53
C PHE A 139 -23.84 10.93 -5.84
N GLU A 140 -24.36 10.63 -7.04
CA GLU A 140 -24.55 9.26 -7.49
C GLU A 140 -23.24 8.62 -7.90
N TYR A 141 -23.00 7.40 -7.45
CA TYR A 141 -21.82 6.60 -7.81
C TYR A 141 -22.21 5.12 -7.99
N LYS A 142 -21.27 4.34 -8.54
CA LYS A 142 -21.45 2.89 -8.70
C LYS A 142 -20.50 2.16 -7.78
N MET A 143 -20.97 1.69 -6.62
CA MET A 143 -20.17 0.86 -5.73
C MET A 143 -19.71 -0.39 -6.46
N PHE A 144 -18.41 -0.72 -6.38
CA PHE A 144 -17.78 -1.82 -7.11
C PHE A 144 -17.96 -1.77 -8.64
N GLY A 145 -18.34 -0.61 -9.19
CA GLY A 145 -18.54 -0.40 -10.61
C GLY A 145 -19.92 -0.84 -11.16
N PHE A 146 -20.80 -1.47 -10.37
CA PHE A 146 -22.09 -2.01 -10.82
C PHE A 146 -23.29 -1.73 -9.91
N ILE A 147 -23.12 -1.45 -8.63
CA ILE A 147 -24.22 -1.15 -7.70
C ILE A 147 -24.46 0.36 -7.66
N PRO A 148 -25.57 0.90 -8.19
CA PRO A 148 -25.86 2.31 -8.08
C PRO A 148 -26.17 2.69 -6.63
N MET A 149 -25.50 3.69 -6.10
CA MET A 149 -25.67 4.22 -4.75
C MET A 149 -25.52 5.75 -4.76
N ASN A 150 -26.12 6.40 -3.77
CA ASN A 150 -26.03 7.86 -3.53
C ASN A 150 -25.77 8.20 -2.07
N ARG A 151 -25.46 7.18 -1.22
CA ARG A 151 -25.21 7.38 0.20
C ARG A 151 -23.74 7.30 0.51
N HIS A 152 -23.27 8.25 1.30
CA HIS A 152 -21.88 8.38 1.74
C HIS A 152 -21.79 8.21 3.25
N LEU A 153 -20.61 7.82 3.76
CA LEU A 153 -20.39 7.59 5.19
C LEU A 153 -20.77 8.80 6.03
N ILE A 154 -20.41 9.98 5.57
CA ILE A 154 -20.71 11.27 6.20
C ILE A 154 -21.12 12.27 5.12
N GLY A 155 -21.90 13.27 5.52
CA GLY A 155 -22.29 14.36 4.64
C GLY A 155 -23.05 15.43 5.41
N VAL A 156 -23.56 16.42 4.71
CA VAL A 156 -24.44 17.45 5.26
C VAL A 156 -25.74 17.47 4.47
N GLU A 157 -26.83 17.66 5.14
CA GLU A 157 -28.15 17.81 4.53
C GLU A 157 -28.32 19.30 4.16
N GLY A 158 -28.50 19.59 2.88
CA GLY A 158 -28.68 20.95 2.39
C GLY A 158 -27.64 21.33 1.34
N GLY A 159 -28.08 21.74 0.16
CA GLY A 159 -27.22 22.07 -0.97
C GLY A 159 -26.69 23.51 -0.99
N ASN A 160 -26.76 24.25 0.12
CA ASN A 160 -26.34 25.65 0.17
C ASN A 160 -24.81 25.78 0.24
N ALA A 161 -24.27 26.77 -0.44
CA ALA A 161 -22.84 27.07 -0.48
C ALA A 161 -22.20 27.28 0.91
N GLU A 162 -22.99 27.71 1.88
CA GLU A 162 -22.56 28.01 3.25
C GLU A 162 -22.64 26.77 4.17
N GLU A 163 -23.35 25.73 3.75
CA GLU A 163 -23.59 24.49 4.50
C GLU A 163 -22.73 23.32 3.97
N SER A 164 -21.64 23.62 3.28
CA SER A 164 -20.72 22.58 2.76
C SER A 164 -19.70 22.17 3.80
N ILE A 165 -19.25 20.90 3.71
CA ILE A 165 -18.22 20.34 4.56
C ILE A 165 -16.91 20.21 3.78
N PHE A 166 -15.79 20.63 4.40
CA PHE A 166 -14.43 20.50 3.87
C PHE A 166 -13.46 20.05 4.96
N LEU A 167 -13.47 18.75 5.30
CA LEU A 167 -12.67 18.19 6.39
C LEU A 167 -11.15 18.42 6.23
N LEU A 168 -10.65 18.30 5.03
CA LEU A 168 -9.24 18.58 4.71
C LEU A 168 -9.06 19.88 3.91
N GLY A 169 -10.09 20.73 3.91
CA GLY A 169 -10.08 21.96 3.12
C GLY A 169 -10.31 21.73 1.64
N THR A 170 -10.08 22.79 0.84
CA THR A 170 -10.20 22.72 -0.62
C THR A 170 -8.86 22.99 -1.30
N ASP A 171 -8.77 22.55 -2.55
CA ASP A 171 -7.65 22.85 -3.43
C ASP A 171 -7.78 24.23 -4.10
N ILE A 172 -6.83 24.59 -4.97
CA ILE A 172 -6.81 25.86 -5.70
C ILE A 172 -8.08 26.06 -6.56
N GLN A 173 -8.69 24.97 -7.01
CA GLN A 173 -9.91 25.00 -7.85
C GLN A 173 -11.21 24.86 -7.02
N GLY A 174 -11.10 24.84 -5.68
CA GLY A 174 -12.26 24.72 -4.80
C GLY A 174 -12.83 23.31 -4.69
N ARG A 175 -12.07 22.28 -5.10
CA ARG A 175 -12.49 20.88 -5.00
C ARG A 175 -12.17 20.33 -3.61
N ASP A 176 -13.03 19.45 -3.09
CA ASP A 176 -12.86 18.87 -1.76
C ASP A 176 -11.63 17.96 -1.68
N MET A 177 -10.73 18.28 -0.74
CA MET A 177 -9.47 17.55 -0.58
C MET A 177 -9.65 16.16 0.01
N TRP A 178 -10.65 15.95 0.90
CA TRP A 178 -10.89 14.63 1.49
C TRP A 178 -11.37 13.63 0.42
N SER A 179 -12.42 13.98 -0.32
CA SER A 179 -12.97 13.11 -1.36
C SER A 179 -11.94 12.80 -2.44
N ARG A 180 -11.18 13.82 -2.83
CA ARG A 180 -10.05 13.64 -3.76
C ARG A 180 -8.95 12.74 -3.19
N LEU A 181 -8.67 12.81 -1.89
CA LEU A 181 -7.69 11.95 -1.25
C LEU A 181 -8.12 10.47 -1.27
N MET A 182 -9.41 10.18 -1.07
CA MET A 182 -9.95 8.81 -1.16
C MET A 182 -9.78 8.24 -2.57
N TYR A 183 -10.11 9.01 -3.61
CA TYR A 183 -9.92 8.61 -5.01
C TYR A 183 -8.43 8.51 -5.38
N ALA A 184 -7.60 9.44 -4.90
CA ALA A 184 -6.15 9.39 -5.10
C ALA A 184 -5.53 8.12 -4.51
N THR A 185 -5.99 7.71 -3.33
CA THR A 185 -5.57 6.46 -2.66
C THR A 185 -5.86 5.25 -3.55
N ARG A 186 -7.04 5.20 -4.18
CA ARG A 186 -7.41 4.13 -5.12
C ARG A 186 -6.43 4.07 -6.29
N ILE A 187 -6.18 5.20 -6.97
CA ILE A 187 -5.33 5.23 -8.17
C ILE A 187 -3.88 4.90 -7.80
N SER A 188 -3.29 5.55 -6.81
CA SER A 188 -1.88 5.35 -6.47
C SER A 188 -1.58 3.94 -5.96
N LEU A 189 -2.46 3.35 -5.12
CA LEU A 189 -2.26 1.97 -4.64
C LEU A 189 -2.51 0.92 -5.71
N THR A 190 -3.47 1.13 -6.61
CA THR A 190 -3.73 0.18 -7.70
C THR A 190 -2.61 0.22 -8.74
N ILE A 191 -2.06 1.40 -9.10
CA ILE A 191 -0.88 1.49 -9.98
C ILE A 191 0.30 0.75 -9.35
N GLY A 192 0.58 0.99 -8.06
CA GLY A 192 1.65 0.30 -7.33
C GLY A 192 1.50 -1.22 -7.38
N LEU A 193 0.29 -1.73 -7.08
CA LEU A 193 0.00 -3.17 -7.08
C LEU A 193 0.13 -3.79 -8.48
N VAL A 194 -0.46 -3.16 -9.50
CA VAL A 194 -0.41 -3.66 -10.88
C VAL A 194 1.03 -3.61 -11.41
N SER A 195 1.78 -2.54 -11.11
CA SER A 195 3.20 -2.43 -11.50
C SER A 195 4.04 -3.54 -10.89
N VAL A 196 3.83 -3.85 -9.61
CA VAL A 196 4.53 -4.95 -8.94
C VAL A 196 4.11 -6.30 -9.52
N ALA A 197 2.82 -6.51 -9.83
CA ALA A 197 2.35 -7.75 -10.43
C ALA A 197 3.00 -7.99 -11.82
N VAL A 198 3.07 -6.96 -12.66
CA VAL A 198 3.75 -7.03 -13.97
C VAL A 198 5.24 -7.30 -13.78
N SER A 199 5.90 -6.59 -12.85
CA SER A 199 7.31 -6.78 -12.52
C SER A 199 7.60 -8.18 -11.98
N LEU A 200 6.69 -8.75 -11.18
CA LEU A 200 6.76 -10.10 -10.64
C LEU A 200 6.75 -11.13 -11.78
N VAL A 201 5.79 -11.03 -12.68
CA VAL A 201 5.68 -11.96 -13.83
C VAL A 201 6.94 -11.89 -14.69
N LEU A 202 7.37 -10.69 -15.08
CA LEU A 202 8.58 -10.50 -15.89
C LEU A 202 9.83 -10.97 -15.14
N GLY A 203 9.97 -10.62 -13.86
CA GLY A 203 11.11 -10.99 -13.04
C GLY A 203 11.26 -12.50 -12.86
N VAL A 204 10.15 -13.20 -12.56
CA VAL A 204 10.16 -14.66 -12.40
C VAL A 204 10.41 -15.36 -13.74
N VAL A 205 9.75 -14.94 -14.81
CA VAL A 205 9.90 -15.57 -16.12
C VAL A 205 11.29 -15.33 -16.68
N LEU A 206 11.74 -14.08 -16.80
CA LEU A 206 13.04 -13.75 -17.40
C LEU A 206 14.21 -14.16 -16.50
N GLY A 207 14.07 -14.00 -15.18
CA GLY A 207 15.07 -14.46 -14.22
C GLY A 207 15.16 -16.00 -14.18
N GLY A 208 14.04 -16.69 -14.25
CA GLY A 208 13.96 -18.15 -14.32
C GLY A 208 14.59 -18.69 -15.60
N LEU A 209 14.23 -18.13 -16.75
CA LEU A 209 14.84 -18.51 -18.03
C LEU A 209 16.36 -18.27 -18.04
N SER A 210 16.80 -17.11 -17.56
CA SER A 210 18.21 -16.74 -17.44
C SER A 210 18.98 -17.73 -16.56
N GLY A 211 18.44 -18.04 -15.36
CA GLY A 211 19.10 -18.94 -14.40
C GLY A 211 19.05 -20.41 -14.79
N TYR A 212 17.94 -20.88 -15.39
CA TYR A 212 17.77 -22.29 -15.77
C TYR A 212 18.58 -22.66 -17.02
N PHE A 213 18.42 -21.90 -18.12
CA PHE A 213 19.10 -22.22 -19.38
C PHE A 213 20.57 -21.79 -19.37
N GLY A 214 20.91 -20.69 -18.71
CA GLY A 214 22.28 -20.16 -18.72
C GLY A 214 22.75 -19.72 -20.10
N GLY A 215 24.09 -19.75 -20.32
CA GLY A 215 24.70 -19.51 -21.61
C GLY A 215 24.28 -18.21 -22.30
N TRP A 216 23.86 -18.31 -23.56
CA TRP A 216 23.46 -17.14 -24.36
C TRP A 216 22.19 -16.44 -23.84
N THR A 217 21.21 -17.23 -23.38
CA THR A 217 19.97 -16.70 -22.80
C THR A 217 20.27 -15.84 -21.59
N ASP A 218 21.12 -16.31 -20.69
CA ASP A 218 21.57 -15.57 -19.54
C ASP A 218 22.31 -14.28 -19.96
N THR A 219 23.24 -14.39 -20.89
CA THR A 219 24.01 -13.24 -21.39
C THR A 219 23.07 -12.13 -21.91
N VAL A 220 22.08 -12.49 -22.74
CA VAL A 220 21.14 -11.52 -23.32
C VAL A 220 20.29 -10.86 -22.24
N VAL A 221 19.68 -11.65 -21.34
CA VAL A 221 18.85 -11.10 -20.25
C VAL A 221 19.66 -10.18 -19.34
N GLN A 222 20.88 -10.58 -18.97
CA GLN A 222 21.75 -9.73 -18.13
C GLN A 222 22.16 -8.44 -18.86
N ARG A 223 22.45 -8.47 -20.17
CA ARG A 223 22.75 -7.26 -20.94
C ARG A 223 21.57 -6.29 -20.99
N VAL A 224 20.35 -6.80 -21.17
CA VAL A 224 19.14 -5.95 -21.11
C VAL A 224 19.00 -5.30 -19.72
N ILE A 225 19.19 -6.07 -18.65
CA ILE A 225 19.15 -5.56 -17.28
C ILE A 225 20.23 -4.49 -17.07
N GLU A 226 21.46 -4.73 -17.51
CA GLU A 226 22.57 -3.78 -17.38
C GLU A 226 22.28 -2.47 -18.11
N ILE A 227 21.78 -2.54 -19.36
CA ILE A 227 21.41 -1.35 -20.14
C ILE A 227 20.30 -0.56 -19.42
N LEU A 228 19.22 -1.21 -18.99
CA LEU A 228 18.13 -0.54 -18.29
C LEU A 228 18.58 0.11 -16.98
N ARG A 229 19.49 -0.52 -16.25
CA ARG A 229 20.01 -0.01 -14.97
C ARG A 229 21.17 0.98 -15.12
N SER A 230 21.78 1.10 -16.29
CA SER A 230 22.81 2.10 -16.54
C SER A 230 22.25 3.51 -16.69
N ILE A 231 20.97 3.62 -17.03
CA ILE A 231 20.27 4.89 -17.18
C ILE A 231 19.67 5.29 -15.83
N PRO A 232 19.88 6.54 -15.35
CA PRO A 232 19.21 7.00 -14.14
C PRO A 232 17.69 6.86 -14.28
N THR A 233 17.06 6.23 -13.30
CA THR A 233 15.66 5.78 -13.36
C THR A 233 14.68 6.93 -13.59
N ILE A 234 14.83 8.04 -12.85
CA ILE A 234 13.91 9.19 -12.95
C ILE A 234 13.99 9.83 -14.34
N PRO A 235 15.17 10.19 -14.91
CA PRO A 235 15.27 10.70 -16.28
C PRO A 235 14.70 9.74 -17.33
N LEU A 236 14.88 8.42 -17.18
CA LEU A 236 14.31 7.45 -18.10
C LEU A 236 12.78 7.48 -18.07
N TRP A 237 12.20 7.45 -16.88
CA TRP A 237 10.74 7.56 -16.72
C TRP A 237 10.20 8.88 -17.25
N MET A 238 10.89 10.00 -16.97
CA MET A 238 10.53 11.32 -17.49
C MET A 238 10.51 11.35 -19.02
N GLY A 239 11.54 10.79 -19.66
CA GLY A 239 11.61 10.72 -21.12
C GLY A 239 10.49 9.88 -21.73
N LEU A 240 10.20 8.71 -21.15
CA LEU A 240 9.12 7.84 -21.61
C LEU A 240 7.74 8.45 -21.35
N ALA A 241 7.52 9.04 -20.20
CA ALA A 241 6.26 9.70 -19.86
C ALA A 241 6.00 10.97 -20.69
N ALA A 242 7.04 11.71 -21.06
CA ALA A 242 6.94 12.88 -21.94
C ALA A 242 6.51 12.49 -23.38
N ALA A 243 6.74 11.27 -23.80
CA ALA A 243 6.30 10.76 -25.10
C ALA A 243 4.80 10.36 -25.11
N VAL A 244 4.13 10.32 -23.96
CA VAL A 244 2.70 9.98 -23.86
C VAL A 244 1.86 11.13 -24.39
N PRO A 245 0.98 10.92 -25.40
CA PRO A 245 0.11 11.95 -25.93
C PRO A 245 -0.78 12.58 -24.86
N GLN A 246 -1.04 13.89 -24.99
CA GLN A 246 -1.81 14.65 -23.98
C GLN A 246 -3.32 14.44 -24.09
N ASP A 247 -3.80 13.97 -25.23
CA ASP A 247 -5.19 13.69 -25.56
C ASP A 247 -5.67 12.30 -25.12
N TRP A 248 -4.76 11.49 -24.54
CA TRP A 248 -5.11 10.17 -24.05
C TRP A 248 -6.03 10.24 -22.83
N SER A 249 -6.97 9.28 -22.77
CA SER A 249 -7.87 9.13 -21.62
C SER A 249 -7.09 8.78 -20.35
N VAL A 250 -7.68 9.09 -19.18
CA VAL A 250 -7.11 8.74 -17.88
C VAL A 250 -6.71 7.27 -17.79
N LEU A 251 -7.54 6.37 -18.34
CA LEU A 251 -7.27 4.92 -18.34
C LEU A 251 -6.06 4.55 -19.20
N GLN A 252 -5.90 5.15 -20.37
CA GLN A 252 -4.73 4.92 -21.23
C GLN A 252 -3.44 5.40 -20.55
N VAL A 253 -3.46 6.60 -19.96
CA VAL A 253 -2.32 7.15 -19.22
C VAL A 253 -2.01 6.24 -18.02
N TYR A 254 -3.01 5.77 -17.29
CA TYR A 254 -2.85 4.82 -16.17
C TYR A 254 -2.07 3.57 -16.59
N PHE A 255 -2.49 2.91 -17.68
CA PHE A 255 -1.82 1.69 -18.15
C PHE A 255 -0.39 1.95 -18.62
N VAL A 256 -0.16 3.04 -19.33
CA VAL A 256 1.18 3.37 -19.84
C VAL A 256 2.14 3.73 -18.71
N ILE A 257 1.72 4.54 -17.74
CA ILE A 257 2.54 4.85 -16.57
C ILE A 257 2.86 3.57 -15.78
N THR A 258 1.87 2.69 -15.61
CA THR A 258 2.08 1.37 -14.99
C THR A 258 3.15 0.56 -15.72
N ILE A 259 3.09 0.50 -17.06
CA ILE A 259 4.09 -0.21 -17.88
C ILE A 259 5.47 0.44 -17.77
N ILE A 260 5.56 1.77 -17.86
CA ILE A 260 6.82 2.52 -17.74
C ILE A 260 7.52 2.23 -16.40
N ILE A 261 6.78 2.26 -15.30
CA ILE A 261 7.32 1.96 -13.97
C ILE A 261 7.75 0.49 -13.90
N SER A 262 6.94 -0.43 -14.42
CA SER A 262 7.22 -1.86 -14.41
C SER A 262 8.45 -2.23 -15.26
N LEU A 263 8.75 -1.44 -16.29
CA LEU A 263 9.86 -1.70 -17.23
C LEU A 263 11.23 -1.80 -16.54
N ILE A 264 11.40 -1.14 -15.39
CA ILE A 264 12.63 -1.22 -14.61
C ILE A 264 12.45 -2.16 -13.41
N GLY A 265 11.26 -2.17 -12.81
CA GLY A 265 10.97 -2.89 -11.57
C GLY A 265 11.26 -4.40 -11.63
N TRP A 266 11.07 -5.05 -12.79
CA TRP A 266 11.33 -6.48 -12.93
C TRP A 266 12.81 -6.84 -12.83
N THR A 267 13.74 -5.92 -13.11
CA THR A 267 15.19 -6.19 -13.23
C THR A 267 15.81 -6.67 -11.92
N GLU A 268 15.37 -6.10 -10.79
CA GLU A 268 15.86 -6.50 -9.46
C GLU A 268 15.42 -7.92 -9.12
N LEU A 269 14.11 -8.20 -9.27
CA LEU A 269 13.54 -9.51 -9.00
C LEU A 269 14.13 -10.57 -9.92
N ALA A 270 14.36 -10.26 -11.21
CA ALA A 270 14.98 -11.19 -12.16
C ALA A 270 16.37 -11.63 -11.71
N ARG A 271 17.19 -10.73 -11.17
CA ARG A 271 18.51 -11.09 -10.64
C ARG A 271 18.41 -12.03 -9.43
N VAL A 272 17.49 -11.74 -8.53
CA VAL A 272 17.25 -12.59 -7.35
C VAL A 272 16.80 -13.99 -7.77
N VAL A 273 15.80 -14.06 -8.66
CA VAL A 273 15.27 -15.32 -9.19
C VAL A 273 16.36 -16.09 -9.93
N ARG A 274 17.13 -15.42 -10.81
CA ARG A 274 18.26 -16.03 -11.52
C ARG A 274 19.25 -16.68 -10.55
N GLY A 275 19.66 -15.96 -9.49
CA GLY A 275 20.60 -16.48 -8.50
C GLY A 275 20.09 -17.77 -7.84
N ARG A 276 18.80 -17.83 -7.50
CA ARG A 276 18.17 -19.02 -6.94
C ARG A 276 18.09 -20.17 -7.93
N PHE A 277 17.76 -19.87 -9.20
CA PHE A 277 17.72 -20.89 -10.23
C PHE A 277 19.08 -21.51 -10.53
N LEU A 278 20.14 -20.70 -10.55
CA LEU A 278 21.52 -21.20 -10.72
C LEU A 278 21.92 -22.19 -9.62
N SER A 279 21.50 -21.95 -8.38
CA SER A 279 21.75 -22.88 -7.27
C SER A 279 20.86 -24.13 -7.37
N LEU A 280 19.56 -23.95 -7.60
CA LEU A 280 18.59 -25.05 -7.58
C LEU A 280 18.71 -26.03 -8.75
N ARG A 281 19.19 -25.59 -9.91
CA ARG A 281 19.28 -26.45 -11.10
C ARG A 281 20.30 -27.60 -10.94
N GLU A 282 21.22 -27.47 -9.98
CA GLU A 282 22.26 -28.49 -9.69
C GLU A 282 21.82 -29.45 -8.58
N GLU A 283 20.61 -29.28 -8.03
CA GLU A 283 20.06 -30.13 -6.98
C GLU A 283 19.52 -31.47 -7.54
N ASP A 284 19.65 -32.53 -6.75
CA ASP A 284 19.28 -33.92 -7.14
C ASP A 284 17.82 -34.06 -7.60
N PHE A 285 16.89 -33.29 -7.02
CA PHE A 285 15.47 -33.35 -7.41
C PHE A 285 15.22 -32.81 -8.81
N VAL A 286 16.00 -31.83 -9.29
CA VAL A 286 15.90 -31.30 -10.64
C VAL A 286 16.44 -32.31 -11.64
N MET A 287 17.59 -32.92 -11.34
CA MET A 287 18.15 -34.00 -12.16
C MET A 287 17.20 -35.21 -12.23
N ALA A 288 16.59 -35.60 -11.11
CA ALA A 288 15.61 -36.67 -11.09
C ALA A 288 14.36 -36.35 -11.95
N ALA A 289 13.88 -35.10 -11.92
CA ALA A 289 12.76 -34.67 -12.75
C ALA A 289 13.11 -34.68 -14.24
N GLU A 290 14.32 -34.26 -14.61
CA GLU A 290 14.81 -34.33 -15.99
C GLU A 290 14.92 -35.77 -16.50
N LEU A 291 15.50 -36.66 -15.70
CA LEU A 291 15.61 -38.11 -16.02
C LEU A 291 14.24 -38.77 -16.12
N SER A 292 13.25 -38.29 -15.37
CA SER A 292 11.84 -38.74 -15.44
C SER A 292 11.09 -38.20 -16.66
N GLY A 293 11.73 -37.41 -17.54
CA GLY A 293 11.14 -36.86 -18.77
C GLY A 293 10.19 -35.68 -18.52
N CYS A 294 10.29 -35.00 -17.39
CA CYS A 294 9.52 -33.78 -17.15
C CYS A 294 9.93 -32.68 -18.16
N ASN A 295 8.95 -31.94 -18.68
CA ASN A 295 9.27 -30.77 -19.49
C ASN A 295 9.83 -29.63 -18.63
N GLN A 296 10.63 -28.76 -19.25
CA GLN A 296 11.34 -27.66 -18.59
C GLN A 296 10.40 -26.69 -17.88
N ALA A 297 9.24 -26.36 -18.48
CA ALA A 297 8.26 -25.49 -17.84
C ALA A 297 7.72 -26.11 -16.53
N ARG A 298 7.48 -27.43 -16.51
CA ARG A 298 7.05 -28.14 -15.30
C ARG A 298 8.13 -28.12 -14.23
N ILE A 299 9.39 -28.32 -14.60
CA ILE A 299 10.52 -28.25 -13.67
C ILE A 299 10.59 -26.85 -13.05
N ILE A 300 10.55 -25.80 -13.88
CA ILE A 300 10.62 -24.41 -13.42
C ILE A 300 9.45 -24.06 -12.50
N PHE A 301 8.21 -24.18 -12.98
CA PHE A 301 7.05 -23.63 -12.26
C PHE A 301 6.50 -24.53 -11.16
N ILE A 302 6.67 -25.84 -11.23
CA ILE A 302 6.11 -26.77 -10.24
C ILE A 302 7.17 -27.23 -9.24
N HIS A 303 8.43 -27.42 -9.66
CA HIS A 303 9.46 -27.93 -8.77
C HIS A 303 10.38 -26.85 -8.21
N MET A 304 10.82 -25.86 -9.02
CA MET A 304 11.79 -24.85 -8.56
C MET A 304 11.14 -23.63 -7.90
N VAL A 305 10.19 -22.96 -8.57
CA VAL A 305 9.56 -21.73 -8.05
C VAL A 305 8.96 -21.88 -6.66
N PRO A 306 8.21 -22.97 -6.33
CA PRO A 306 7.62 -23.11 -5.00
C PRO A 306 8.63 -23.15 -3.85
N LEU A 307 9.86 -23.61 -4.08
CA LEU A 307 10.90 -23.73 -3.05
C LEU A 307 11.37 -22.37 -2.49
N PHE A 308 11.25 -21.31 -3.26
CA PHE A 308 11.61 -19.96 -2.81
C PHE A 308 10.46 -18.94 -2.92
N LEU A 309 9.21 -19.43 -2.97
CA LEU A 309 8.03 -18.60 -3.08
C LEU A 309 7.91 -17.59 -1.92
N SER A 310 8.27 -18.00 -0.71
CA SER A 310 8.31 -17.12 0.47
C SER A 310 9.27 -15.93 0.27
N HIS A 311 10.43 -16.18 -0.33
CA HIS A 311 11.37 -15.11 -0.66
C HIS A 311 10.84 -14.19 -1.78
N ILE A 312 10.16 -14.74 -2.79
CA ILE A 312 9.50 -13.95 -3.84
C ILE A 312 8.44 -13.03 -3.21
N ILE A 313 7.60 -13.55 -2.31
CA ILE A 313 6.56 -12.77 -1.63
C ILE A 313 7.18 -11.61 -0.84
N ALA A 314 8.23 -11.87 -0.05
CA ALA A 314 8.92 -10.84 0.70
C ALA A 314 9.53 -9.77 -0.22
N ALA A 315 10.27 -10.18 -1.26
CA ALA A 315 10.89 -9.28 -2.23
C ALA A 315 9.84 -8.43 -2.97
N THR A 316 8.71 -9.05 -3.36
CA THR A 316 7.60 -8.38 -4.06
C THR A 316 6.91 -7.36 -3.14
N THR A 317 6.71 -7.69 -1.86
CA THR A 317 6.11 -6.77 -0.88
C THR A 317 7.00 -5.55 -0.65
N LEU A 318 8.32 -5.75 -0.54
CA LEU A 318 9.30 -4.66 -0.40
C LEU A 318 9.43 -3.81 -1.68
N ALA A 319 9.03 -4.31 -2.85
CA ALA A 319 9.01 -3.53 -4.08
C ALA A 319 7.83 -2.55 -4.17
N LEU A 320 6.71 -2.79 -3.46
CA LEU A 320 5.51 -1.94 -3.49
C LEU A 320 5.78 -0.48 -3.11
N PRO A 321 6.49 -0.16 -2.02
CA PRO A 321 6.87 1.22 -1.68
C PRO A 321 7.58 1.95 -2.82
N ALA A 322 8.53 1.28 -3.45
CA ALA A 322 9.29 1.87 -4.56
C ALA A 322 8.40 2.20 -5.77
N MET A 323 7.43 1.33 -6.11
CA MET A 323 6.48 1.58 -7.21
C MET A 323 5.53 2.74 -6.90
N ILE A 324 5.03 2.83 -5.66
CA ILE A 324 4.17 3.93 -5.21
C ILE A 324 4.93 5.26 -5.25
N ILE A 325 6.17 5.30 -4.74
CA ILE A 325 7.02 6.48 -4.81
C ILE A 325 7.28 6.88 -6.26
N SER A 326 7.49 5.92 -7.14
CA SER A 326 7.76 6.16 -8.57
C SER A 326 6.58 6.85 -9.25
N GLU A 327 5.35 6.34 -9.06
CA GLU A 327 4.13 6.96 -9.57
C GLU A 327 3.95 8.37 -8.98
N THR A 328 4.02 8.48 -7.65
CA THR A 328 3.83 9.74 -6.95
C THR A 328 4.83 10.80 -7.41
N SER A 329 6.10 10.44 -7.59
CA SER A 329 7.15 11.35 -8.07
C SER A 329 6.93 11.80 -9.51
N LEU A 330 6.59 10.88 -10.42
CA LEU A 330 6.28 11.21 -11.80
C LEU A 330 5.07 12.14 -11.91
N SER A 331 4.00 11.82 -11.20
CA SER A 331 2.78 12.62 -11.18
C SER A 331 2.99 13.97 -10.50
N PHE A 332 3.77 14.02 -9.42
CA PHE A 332 4.20 15.26 -8.78
C PHE A 332 4.95 16.18 -9.75
N LEU A 333 5.85 15.63 -10.56
CA LEU A 333 6.60 16.38 -11.57
C LEU A 333 5.76 16.76 -12.80
N GLY A 334 4.47 16.35 -12.86
CA GLY A 334 3.55 16.65 -13.95
C GLY A 334 3.76 15.78 -15.20
N LEU A 335 4.54 14.72 -15.10
CA LEU A 335 4.87 13.79 -16.19
C LEU A 335 4.13 12.45 -16.09
N GLY A 336 3.61 12.13 -14.89
CA GLY A 336 2.80 10.94 -14.64
C GLY A 336 1.33 11.11 -14.96
N MET A 337 0.48 10.75 -14.01
CA MET A 337 -0.95 11.02 -14.07
C MET A 337 -1.18 12.54 -14.10
N ARG A 338 -2.20 12.97 -14.87
CA ARG A 338 -2.54 14.39 -15.04
C ARG A 338 -4.02 14.61 -14.80
N PRO A 339 -4.46 15.81 -14.40
CA PRO A 339 -5.88 16.13 -14.35
C PRO A 339 -6.57 15.78 -15.69
N PRO A 340 -7.80 15.20 -15.66
CA PRO A 340 -8.70 15.03 -14.52
C PRO A 340 -8.37 13.84 -13.60
N ALA A 341 -7.36 13.02 -13.86
CA ALA A 341 -6.98 11.95 -12.97
C ALA A 341 -6.60 12.48 -11.58
N ILE A 342 -6.87 11.65 -10.55
CA ILE A 342 -6.68 12.01 -9.16
C ILE A 342 -5.77 10.97 -8.51
N SER A 343 -4.45 11.26 -8.40
CA SER A 343 -3.48 10.44 -7.66
C SER A 343 -2.82 11.27 -6.56
N TRP A 344 -2.14 10.63 -5.62
CA TRP A 344 -1.40 11.35 -4.57
C TRP A 344 -0.38 12.34 -5.16
N GLY A 345 0.32 11.93 -6.23
CA GLY A 345 1.27 12.78 -6.93
C GLY A 345 0.61 14.01 -7.57
N VAL A 346 -0.57 13.83 -8.20
CA VAL A 346 -1.35 14.93 -8.79
C VAL A 346 -1.85 15.91 -7.72
N LEU A 347 -2.26 15.41 -6.55
CA LEU A 347 -2.66 16.28 -5.43
C LEU A 347 -1.46 17.07 -4.90
N LEU A 348 -0.32 16.42 -4.70
CA LEU A 348 0.90 17.04 -4.22
C LEU A 348 1.51 18.03 -5.23
N GLN A 349 1.23 17.89 -6.53
CA GLN A 349 1.69 18.83 -7.54
C GLN A 349 1.27 20.28 -7.25
N GLN A 350 0.11 20.49 -6.67
CA GLN A 350 -0.37 21.81 -6.27
C GLN A 350 0.48 22.44 -5.15
N ALA A 351 1.16 21.60 -4.36
CA ALA A 351 2.07 22.02 -3.28
C ALA A 351 3.49 22.37 -3.77
N GLN A 352 3.77 22.34 -5.07
CA GLN A 352 5.07 22.80 -5.60
C GLN A 352 5.28 24.30 -5.43
N ASN A 353 4.21 25.07 -5.39
CA ASN A 353 4.29 26.51 -5.19
C ASN A 353 4.41 26.85 -3.70
N VAL A 354 5.59 27.28 -3.28
CA VAL A 354 5.91 27.63 -1.89
C VAL A 354 5.01 28.71 -1.34
N GLN A 355 4.62 29.71 -2.15
CA GLN A 355 3.71 30.77 -1.70
C GLN A 355 2.30 30.22 -1.42
N THR A 356 1.83 29.32 -2.27
CA THR A 356 0.51 28.68 -2.06
C THR A 356 0.53 27.82 -0.80
N VAL A 357 1.60 27.05 -0.56
CA VAL A 357 1.74 26.22 0.64
C VAL A 357 1.86 27.06 1.91
N ALA A 358 2.54 28.21 1.85
CA ALA A 358 2.65 29.10 3.01
C ALA A 358 1.29 29.64 3.49
N ILE A 359 0.34 29.82 2.56
CA ILE A 359 -1.03 30.27 2.85
C ILE A 359 -1.95 29.06 3.15
N SER A 360 -1.72 27.94 2.47
CA SER A 360 -2.60 26.78 2.48
C SER A 360 -1.82 25.48 2.73
N PRO A 361 -1.29 25.27 3.95
CA PRO A 361 -0.42 24.13 4.28
C PRO A 361 -1.11 22.78 4.17
N TRP A 362 -2.44 22.72 4.21
CA TRP A 362 -3.22 21.48 4.04
C TRP A 362 -3.05 20.84 2.65
N LEU A 363 -2.54 21.58 1.65
CA LEU A 363 -2.19 21.00 0.34
C LEU A 363 -1.06 19.96 0.43
N LEU A 364 -0.32 19.90 1.54
CA LEU A 364 0.66 18.85 1.83
C LEU A 364 0.04 17.60 2.48
N LEU A 365 -1.21 17.63 2.92
CA LEU A 365 -1.86 16.49 3.57
C LEU A 365 -1.81 15.19 2.75
N PRO A 366 -1.86 15.20 1.40
CA PRO A 366 -1.70 13.97 0.63
C PRO A 366 -0.33 13.28 0.81
N ALA A 367 0.69 13.94 1.35
CA ALA A 367 1.96 13.31 1.69
C ALA A 367 1.83 12.35 2.89
N VAL A 368 0.88 12.60 3.79
CA VAL A 368 0.70 11.79 5.00
C VAL A 368 0.36 10.34 4.68
N PRO A 369 -0.69 10.01 3.90
CA PRO A 369 -0.97 8.64 3.52
C PRO A 369 0.17 7.99 2.72
N VAL A 370 0.90 8.74 1.88
CA VAL A 370 2.09 8.23 1.17
C VAL A 370 3.12 7.73 2.17
N ILE A 371 3.48 8.55 3.17
CA ILE A 371 4.46 8.18 4.19
C ILE A 371 3.98 6.97 5.01
N ILE A 372 2.73 6.99 5.47
CA ILE A 372 2.15 5.91 6.28
C ILE A 372 2.18 4.58 5.51
N VAL A 373 1.75 4.58 4.26
CA VAL A 373 1.71 3.38 3.42
C VAL A 373 3.10 2.83 3.13
N ILE A 374 4.07 3.70 2.82
CA ILE A 374 5.47 3.31 2.59
C ILE A 374 6.04 2.62 3.84
N LEU A 375 5.86 3.22 5.02
CA LEU A 375 6.32 2.64 6.28
C LEU A 375 5.61 1.32 6.57
N ALA A 376 4.29 1.25 6.34
CA ALA A 376 3.51 0.04 6.57
C ALA A 376 3.95 -1.13 5.67
N PHE A 377 4.21 -0.87 4.39
CA PHE A 377 4.73 -1.90 3.47
C PHE A 377 6.15 -2.32 3.80
N ASN A 378 7.02 -1.40 4.24
CA ASN A 378 8.37 -1.74 4.68
C ASN A 378 8.31 -2.66 5.91
N PHE A 379 7.56 -2.30 6.95
CA PHE A 379 7.41 -3.16 8.14
C PHE A 379 6.77 -4.51 7.81
N LEU A 380 5.77 -4.53 6.93
CA LEU A 380 5.15 -5.76 6.46
C LEU A 380 6.14 -6.64 5.70
N GLY A 381 6.90 -6.04 4.76
CA GLY A 381 7.87 -6.74 3.94
C GLY A 381 9.04 -7.29 4.74
N ASP A 382 9.57 -6.52 5.69
CA ASP A 382 10.62 -6.99 6.62
C ASP A 382 10.15 -8.17 7.45
N GLY A 383 8.94 -8.09 8.04
CA GLY A 383 8.38 -9.20 8.79
C GLY A 383 8.07 -10.43 7.95
N LEU A 384 7.68 -10.28 6.69
CA LEU A 384 7.52 -11.40 5.76
C LEU A 384 8.88 -12.01 5.39
N ARG A 385 9.92 -11.20 5.21
CA ARG A 385 11.28 -11.63 4.96
C ARG A 385 11.84 -12.45 6.13
N ASP A 386 11.71 -11.92 7.36
CA ASP A 386 12.17 -12.60 8.56
C ASP A 386 11.42 -13.91 8.80
N ALA A 387 10.11 -13.92 8.54
CA ALA A 387 9.29 -15.13 8.63
C ALA A 387 9.64 -16.17 7.56
N ALA A 388 10.12 -15.74 6.40
CA ALA A 388 10.51 -16.59 5.27
C ALA A 388 11.90 -17.20 5.42
N ASP A 389 12.75 -16.64 6.30
CA ASP A 389 14.10 -17.13 6.53
C ASP A 389 14.06 -18.45 7.33
N PRO A 390 14.56 -19.56 6.78
CA PRO A 390 14.58 -20.85 7.50
C PRO A 390 15.61 -20.91 8.62
N TYR A 391 16.58 -19.99 8.67
CA TYR A 391 17.70 -20.00 9.62
C TYR A 391 17.51 -19.12 10.87
N ASN A 392 16.38 -18.41 10.98
CA ASN A 392 16.01 -17.61 12.16
C ASN A 392 14.98 -18.31 13.03
#